data_f69c850a91c5fb3fe676971e4ef0dbbe
#
_entry.id   f69c850a91c5fb3fe676971e4ef0dbbe
#
_cell.length_a   1.000
_cell.length_b   1.000
_cell.length_c   1.000
_cell.angle_alpha   90.00
_cell.angle_beta   90.00
_cell.angle_gamma   90.00
#
_symmetry.space_group_name_H-M   'P 1'
#
loop_
_entity.id
_entity.type
_entity.pdbx_description
1 polymer ?
#
loop_
_entity_poly.entity_id
_entity_poly.type
_entity_poly.pdbx_seq_one_letter_code
_entity_poly.pdbx_strand_id
1 'polypeptide(L)'
;MLMTVSDISLQKSAQMRIQELNRQMEGKVEQVSEVNRELEAFSYSVSHDLRAPLRHVAGFSDKLARHLGDAADEKSRHYMEVISSSARRMASLIDDLLVYSRLGRSALRLQAVDMQSLVAETRAILDANVQSENTGHRVDWHIAPLPVLVADENMMRQLWMNLLGNAVKYSAKREVAKVEVTYTPMADGGHQFSVRDNGAGFDMEYSGKLFGVFQRLHKASEYAGTGIGLASVRRVLTRHGGRVWAEGVVDEGATFYFVLPPALEAPNQEFSV
;
A
#
# COMPACT_ATOMS: atom_id res chain seq x y z
N MET A 1 -22.82 -56.77 17.58
CA MET A 1 -23.95 -55.84 17.30
C MET A 1 -23.96 -54.57 18.19
N LEU A 2 -23.20 -54.49 19.28
CA LEU A 2 -23.11 -53.32 20.18
C LEU A 2 -22.13 -52.24 19.73
N MET A 3 -21.12 -52.57 18.91
CA MET A 3 -20.10 -51.60 18.43
C MET A 3 -20.64 -50.59 17.38
N THR A 4 -21.60 -50.96 16.54
CA THR A 4 -22.15 -50.12 15.47
C THR A 4 -23.03 -48.99 15.99
N VAL A 5 -23.71 -49.15 17.12
CA VAL A 5 -24.61 -48.12 17.67
C VAL A 5 -23.84 -47.02 18.37
N SER A 6 -22.73 -47.30 19.02
CA SER A 6 -21.85 -46.32 19.68
C SER A 6 -21.16 -45.41 18.64
N ASP A 7 -20.75 -45.99 17.51
CA ASP A 7 -20.05 -45.25 16.43
C ASP A 7 -20.99 -44.26 15.74
N ILE A 8 -22.22 -44.63 15.48
CA ILE A 8 -23.25 -43.77 14.89
C ILE A 8 -23.61 -42.61 15.83
N SER A 9 -23.65 -42.84 17.14
CA SER A 9 -23.97 -41.79 18.13
C SER A 9 -22.84 -40.73 18.20
N LEU A 10 -21.57 -41.16 18.19
CA LEU A 10 -20.40 -40.30 18.15
C LEU A 10 -20.34 -39.50 16.86
N GLN A 11 -20.61 -40.12 15.71
CA GLN A 11 -20.64 -39.47 14.42
C GLN A 11 -21.75 -38.41 14.34
N LYS A 12 -22.93 -38.71 14.86
CA LYS A 12 -24.07 -37.79 14.89
C LYS A 12 -23.82 -36.59 15.82
N SER A 13 -23.19 -36.82 16.98
CA SER A 13 -22.80 -35.73 17.89
C SER A 13 -21.72 -34.82 17.29
N ALA A 14 -20.72 -35.36 16.60
CA ALA A 14 -19.70 -34.62 15.89
C ALA A 14 -20.32 -33.77 14.76
N GLN A 15 -21.26 -34.35 13.99
CA GLN A 15 -21.93 -33.65 12.91
C GLN A 15 -22.79 -32.48 13.42
N MET A 16 -23.53 -32.68 14.52
CA MET A 16 -24.27 -31.57 15.16
C MET A 16 -23.36 -30.48 15.67
N ARG A 17 -22.20 -30.85 16.23
CA ARG A 17 -21.20 -29.88 16.70
C ARG A 17 -20.62 -29.06 15.57
N ILE A 18 -20.30 -29.69 14.43
CA ILE A 18 -19.83 -29.01 13.21
C ILE A 18 -20.89 -28.04 12.69
N GLN A 19 -22.15 -28.46 12.62
CA GLN A 19 -23.25 -27.60 12.18
C GLN A 19 -23.44 -26.38 13.09
N GLU A 20 -23.36 -26.57 14.41
CA GLU A 20 -23.46 -25.46 15.37
C GLU A 20 -22.26 -24.50 15.25
N LEU A 21 -21.03 -25.01 15.09
CA LEU A 21 -19.85 -24.18 14.86
C LEU A 21 -19.93 -23.41 13.55
N ASN A 22 -20.41 -24.04 12.47
CA ASN A 22 -20.61 -23.37 11.19
C ASN A 22 -21.62 -22.22 11.31
N ARG A 23 -22.75 -22.47 11.97
CA ARG A 23 -23.76 -21.42 12.20
C ARG A 23 -23.21 -20.24 13.03
N GLN A 24 -22.41 -20.53 14.06
CA GLN A 24 -21.74 -19.50 14.87
C GLN A 24 -20.71 -18.72 14.05
N MET A 25 -19.95 -19.41 13.18
CA MET A 25 -19.03 -18.77 12.26
C MET A 25 -19.74 -17.88 11.25
N GLU A 26 -20.82 -18.36 10.63
CA GLU A 26 -21.62 -17.56 9.69
C GLU A 26 -22.14 -16.28 10.34
N GLY A 27 -22.71 -16.37 11.55
CA GLY A 27 -23.18 -15.20 12.29
C GLY A 27 -22.05 -14.21 12.64
N LYS A 28 -20.87 -14.71 13.00
CA LYS A 28 -19.70 -13.85 13.23
C LYS A 28 -19.18 -13.19 11.96
N VAL A 29 -19.17 -13.91 10.84
CA VAL A 29 -18.76 -13.36 9.54
C VAL A 29 -19.72 -12.26 9.11
N GLU A 30 -21.03 -12.45 9.29
CA GLU A 30 -22.04 -11.45 8.97
C GLU A 30 -21.87 -10.19 9.84
N GLN A 31 -21.72 -10.36 11.15
CA GLN A 31 -21.49 -9.25 12.09
C GLN A 31 -20.20 -8.46 11.75
N VAL A 32 -19.11 -9.15 11.47
CA VAL A 32 -17.84 -8.51 11.06
C VAL A 32 -18.02 -7.77 9.73
N SER A 33 -18.77 -8.33 8.80
CA SER A 33 -19.06 -7.71 7.50
C SER A 33 -19.90 -6.44 7.65
N GLU A 34 -20.88 -6.44 8.56
CA GLU A 34 -21.71 -5.27 8.84
C GLU A 34 -20.90 -4.14 9.48
N VAL A 35 -20.18 -4.42 10.56
CA VAL A 35 -19.27 -3.44 11.21
C VAL A 35 -18.24 -2.90 10.23
N ASN A 36 -17.73 -3.73 9.32
CA ASN A 36 -16.81 -3.28 8.28
C ASN A 36 -17.48 -2.32 7.28
N ARG A 37 -18.73 -2.57 6.88
CA ARG A 37 -19.50 -1.67 5.99
C ARG A 37 -19.76 -0.32 6.65
N GLU A 38 -20.18 -0.32 7.91
CA GLU A 38 -20.42 0.92 8.67
C GLU A 38 -19.14 1.74 8.81
N LEU A 39 -18.01 1.09 9.15
CA LEU A 39 -16.71 1.75 9.26
C LEU A 39 -16.22 2.33 7.92
N GLU A 40 -16.57 1.70 6.78
CA GLU A 40 -16.25 2.22 5.45
C GLU A 40 -17.09 3.46 5.12
N ALA A 41 -18.39 3.40 5.34
CA ALA A 41 -19.29 4.53 5.14
C ALA A 41 -18.86 5.72 6.01
N PHE A 42 -18.57 5.47 7.28
CA PHE A 42 -18.05 6.47 8.22
C PHE A 42 -16.72 7.06 7.73
N SER A 43 -15.74 6.22 7.39
CA SER A 43 -14.43 6.67 6.92
C SER A 43 -14.53 7.50 5.65
N TYR A 44 -15.42 7.11 4.73
CA TYR A 44 -15.67 7.85 3.48
C TYR A 44 -16.31 9.21 3.76
N SER A 45 -17.39 9.24 4.57
CA SER A 45 -18.09 10.49 4.91
C SER A 45 -17.17 11.48 5.62
N VAL A 46 -16.50 11.04 6.68
CA VAL A 46 -15.56 11.89 7.44
C VAL A 46 -14.45 12.44 6.54
N SER A 47 -13.89 11.60 5.68
CA SER A 47 -12.82 12.05 4.80
C SER A 47 -13.28 13.04 3.74
N HIS A 48 -14.50 12.83 3.18
CA HIS A 48 -15.11 13.79 2.28
C HIS A 48 -15.32 15.14 2.97
N ASP A 49 -15.87 15.11 4.18
CA ASP A 49 -16.22 16.32 4.92
C ASP A 49 -15.00 17.08 5.46
N LEU A 50 -13.90 16.38 5.71
CA LEU A 50 -12.62 17.00 6.09
C LEU A 50 -11.83 17.55 4.90
N ARG A 51 -11.97 17.00 3.70
CA ARG A 51 -11.22 17.45 2.51
C ARG A 51 -11.62 18.87 2.08
N ALA A 52 -12.90 19.20 2.11
CA ALA A 52 -13.40 20.51 1.69
C ALA A 52 -12.83 21.67 2.56
N PRO A 53 -12.92 21.63 3.91
CA PRO A 53 -12.35 22.68 4.75
C PRO A 53 -10.82 22.79 4.62
N LEU A 54 -10.10 21.67 4.52
CA LEU A 54 -8.64 21.69 4.33
C LEU A 54 -8.22 22.34 3.03
N ARG A 55 -8.95 22.06 1.94
CA ARG A 55 -8.73 22.72 0.64
C ARG A 55 -9.02 24.23 0.74
N HIS A 56 -10.03 24.65 1.49
CA HIS A 56 -10.32 26.05 1.73
C HIS A 56 -9.20 26.71 2.53
N VAL A 57 -8.73 26.10 3.61
CA VAL A 57 -7.61 26.62 4.42
C VAL A 57 -6.36 26.82 3.56
N ALA A 58 -5.95 25.81 2.79
CA ALA A 58 -4.80 25.94 1.89
C ALA A 58 -5.03 27.02 0.84
N GLY A 59 -6.21 27.03 0.18
CA GLY A 59 -6.53 27.97 -0.87
C GLY A 59 -6.62 29.42 -0.40
N PHE A 60 -7.15 29.68 0.80
CA PHE A 60 -7.19 31.03 1.36
C PHE A 60 -5.81 31.47 1.85
N SER A 61 -4.98 30.59 2.40
CA SER A 61 -3.60 30.89 2.74
C SER A 61 -2.79 31.29 1.49
N ASP A 62 -2.93 30.54 0.38
CA ASP A 62 -2.27 30.84 -0.89
C ASP A 62 -2.78 32.16 -1.52
N LYS A 63 -4.08 32.45 -1.39
CA LYS A 63 -4.67 33.72 -1.86
C LYS A 63 -4.15 34.90 -1.05
N LEU A 64 -4.06 34.75 0.28
CA LEU A 64 -3.53 35.77 1.18
C LEU A 64 -2.06 36.06 0.86
N ALA A 65 -1.26 35.02 0.66
CA ALA A 65 0.15 35.17 0.28
C ALA A 65 0.32 35.96 -1.01
N ARG A 66 -0.51 35.68 -2.04
CA ARG A 66 -0.51 36.42 -3.31
C ARG A 66 -1.03 37.87 -3.19
N HIS A 67 -2.03 38.07 -2.33
CA HIS A 67 -2.61 39.39 -2.11
C HIS A 67 -1.63 40.36 -1.41
N LEU A 68 -0.91 39.84 -0.41
CA LEU A 68 0.09 40.63 0.30
C LEU A 68 1.38 40.81 -0.51
N GLY A 69 1.76 39.86 -1.36
CA GLY A 69 2.94 39.95 -2.18
C GLY A 69 4.18 40.40 -1.40
N ASP A 70 4.81 41.45 -1.85
CA ASP A 70 6.00 42.03 -1.21
C ASP A 70 5.69 42.80 0.10
N ALA A 71 4.45 43.12 0.37
CA ALA A 71 4.02 43.77 1.62
C ALA A 71 4.02 42.84 2.81
N ALA A 72 4.05 41.50 2.59
CA ALA A 72 4.17 40.53 3.67
C ALA A 72 5.60 40.51 4.22
N ASP A 73 5.74 40.65 5.54
CA ASP A 73 7.01 40.41 6.20
C ASP A 73 7.39 38.89 6.15
N GLU A 74 8.66 38.59 6.41
CA GLU A 74 9.18 37.22 6.36
C GLU A 74 8.41 36.27 7.30
N LYS A 75 8.02 36.75 8.46
CA LYS A 75 7.28 35.99 9.46
C LYS A 75 5.86 35.65 8.97
N SER A 76 5.18 36.59 8.36
CA SER A 76 3.85 36.38 7.77
C SER A 76 3.90 35.38 6.60
N ARG A 77 4.90 35.50 5.71
CA ARG A 77 5.12 34.54 4.62
C ARG A 77 5.35 33.13 5.18
N HIS A 78 6.22 32.98 6.16
CA HIS A 78 6.46 31.70 6.81
C HIS A 78 5.18 31.10 7.42
N TYR A 79 4.36 31.88 8.12
CA TYR A 79 3.11 31.38 8.68
C TYR A 79 2.13 30.90 7.60
N MET A 80 1.97 31.66 6.53
CA MET A 80 1.09 31.26 5.43
C MET A 80 1.55 29.98 4.75
N GLU A 81 2.88 29.80 4.58
CA GLU A 81 3.45 28.58 4.03
C GLU A 81 3.23 27.37 4.94
N VAL A 82 3.46 27.51 6.26
CA VAL A 82 3.20 26.45 7.25
C VAL A 82 1.72 26.07 7.30
N ILE A 83 0.81 27.03 7.23
CA ILE A 83 -0.63 26.75 7.21
C ILE A 83 -1.01 25.99 5.93
N SER A 84 -0.58 26.47 4.76
CA SER A 84 -0.90 25.85 3.47
C SER A 84 -0.32 24.44 3.36
N SER A 85 0.96 24.25 3.71
CA SER A 85 1.62 22.95 3.68
C SER A 85 0.99 21.96 4.67
N SER A 86 0.62 22.41 5.87
CA SER A 86 -0.05 21.57 6.86
C SER A 86 -1.44 21.12 6.39
N ALA A 87 -2.22 22.02 5.80
CA ALA A 87 -3.54 21.69 5.26
C ALA A 87 -3.45 20.69 4.09
N ARG A 88 -2.49 20.87 3.18
CA ARG A 88 -2.24 19.93 2.07
C ARG A 88 -1.78 18.56 2.60
N ARG A 89 -0.91 18.54 3.61
CA ARG A 89 -0.46 17.30 4.25
C ARG A 89 -1.61 16.55 4.91
N MET A 90 -2.51 17.25 5.63
CA MET A 90 -3.69 16.62 6.21
C MET A 90 -4.62 16.04 5.14
N ALA A 91 -4.84 16.74 4.03
CA ALA A 91 -5.62 16.22 2.91
C ALA A 91 -5.02 14.93 2.35
N SER A 92 -3.70 14.89 2.12
CA SER A 92 -2.99 13.69 1.66
C SER A 92 -3.09 12.51 2.65
N LEU A 93 -2.99 12.78 3.96
CA LEU A 93 -3.16 11.76 5.01
C LEU A 93 -4.55 11.11 4.96
N ILE A 94 -5.58 11.93 4.74
CA ILE A 94 -6.97 11.48 4.63
C ILE A 94 -7.15 10.62 3.37
N ASP A 95 -6.62 11.05 2.24
CA ASP A 95 -6.70 10.31 0.97
C ASP A 95 -6.00 8.95 1.07
N ASP A 96 -4.79 8.91 1.62
CA ASP A 96 -4.04 7.67 1.83
C ASP A 96 -4.74 6.73 2.82
N LEU A 97 -5.34 7.26 3.88
CA LEU A 97 -6.12 6.47 4.84
C LEU A 97 -7.36 5.85 4.20
N LEU A 98 -8.04 6.58 3.29
CA LEU A 98 -9.17 6.04 2.52
C LEU A 98 -8.73 4.90 1.61
N VAL A 99 -7.63 5.08 0.86
CA VAL A 99 -7.06 4.03 0.00
C VAL A 99 -6.71 2.81 0.86
N TYR A 100 -6.00 3.01 1.96
CA TYR A 100 -5.66 1.93 2.89
C TYR A 100 -6.89 1.20 3.44
N SER A 101 -7.92 1.93 3.83
CA SER A 101 -9.19 1.36 4.31
C SER A 101 -9.85 0.48 3.25
N ARG A 102 -9.94 0.95 2.00
CA ARG A 102 -10.54 0.21 0.87
C ARG A 102 -9.74 -1.06 0.53
N LEU A 103 -8.41 -0.99 0.53
CA LEU A 103 -7.55 -2.14 0.27
C LEU A 103 -7.83 -3.34 1.19
N GLY A 104 -8.38 -3.13 2.36
CA GLY A 104 -8.67 -4.21 3.30
C GLY A 104 -9.98 -4.94 3.06
N ARG A 105 -10.90 -4.39 2.27
CA ARG A 105 -12.32 -4.78 2.28
C ARG A 105 -12.87 -5.17 0.93
N SER A 106 -12.41 -4.54 -0.16
CA SER A 106 -12.89 -4.86 -1.51
C SER A 106 -12.67 -6.33 -1.82
N ALA A 107 -13.64 -7.03 -2.41
CA ALA A 107 -13.40 -8.38 -2.91
C ALA A 107 -12.21 -8.39 -3.87
N LEU A 108 -11.33 -9.38 -3.76
CA LEU A 108 -10.23 -9.55 -4.72
C LEU A 108 -10.79 -9.87 -6.10
N ARG A 109 -10.38 -9.11 -7.10
CA ARG A 109 -10.69 -9.35 -8.51
C ARG A 109 -9.47 -9.98 -9.15
N LEU A 110 -9.32 -11.28 -8.98
CA LEU A 110 -8.19 -12.02 -9.52
C LEU A 110 -8.32 -12.16 -11.03
N GLN A 111 -7.28 -11.70 -11.74
CA GLN A 111 -7.16 -11.78 -13.21
C GLN A 111 -5.69 -11.93 -13.59
N ALA A 112 -5.43 -12.25 -14.85
CA ALA A 112 -4.07 -12.26 -15.39
C ALA A 112 -3.55 -10.81 -15.43
N VAL A 113 -2.47 -10.51 -14.70
CA VAL A 113 -1.87 -9.20 -14.58
C VAL A 113 -0.44 -9.24 -15.09
N ASP A 114 -0.15 -8.42 -16.09
CA ASP A 114 1.21 -8.23 -16.60
C ASP A 114 2.00 -7.27 -15.70
N MET A 115 2.89 -7.83 -14.87
CA MET A 115 3.72 -7.05 -13.96
C MET A 115 4.69 -6.14 -14.69
N GLN A 116 5.16 -6.55 -15.88
CA GLN A 116 6.05 -5.73 -16.70
C GLN A 116 5.37 -4.43 -17.14
N SER A 117 4.13 -4.51 -17.62
CA SER A 117 3.35 -3.35 -18.03
C SER A 117 3.05 -2.42 -16.85
N LEU A 118 2.67 -2.97 -15.68
CA LEU A 118 2.41 -2.17 -14.48
C LEU A 118 3.63 -1.39 -14.00
N VAL A 119 4.79 -2.04 -14.00
CA VAL A 119 6.06 -1.38 -13.62
C VAL A 119 6.44 -0.31 -14.63
N ALA A 120 6.28 -0.56 -15.94
CA ALA A 120 6.56 0.41 -17.00
C ALA A 120 5.66 1.65 -16.90
N GLU A 121 4.36 1.48 -16.68
CA GLU A 121 3.41 2.58 -16.46
C GLU A 121 3.76 3.38 -15.21
N THR A 122 4.07 2.70 -14.10
CA THR A 122 4.45 3.34 -12.84
C THR A 122 5.73 4.16 -13.02
N ARG A 123 6.73 3.61 -13.69
CA ARG A 123 7.97 4.31 -14.05
C ARG A 123 7.68 5.56 -14.85
N ALA A 124 6.86 5.49 -15.88
CA ALA A 124 6.53 6.64 -16.72
C ALA A 124 5.90 7.79 -15.92
N ILE A 125 5.02 7.46 -14.97
CA ILE A 125 4.42 8.44 -14.06
C ILE A 125 5.48 9.09 -13.16
N LEU A 126 6.37 8.30 -12.58
CA LEU A 126 7.43 8.79 -11.68
C LEU A 126 8.45 9.64 -12.44
N ASP A 127 8.86 9.23 -13.65
CA ASP A 127 9.77 10.01 -14.50
C ASP A 127 9.14 11.37 -14.88
N ALA A 128 7.86 11.42 -15.22
CA ALA A 128 7.14 12.66 -15.50
C ALA A 128 7.08 13.59 -14.27
N ASN A 129 6.89 13.05 -13.07
CA ASN A 129 6.91 13.83 -11.82
C ASN A 129 8.28 14.44 -11.55
N VAL A 130 9.35 13.64 -11.66
CA VAL A 130 10.74 14.12 -11.49
C VAL A 130 11.08 15.23 -12.49
N GLN A 131 10.66 15.09 -13.74
CA GLN A 131 10.87 16.13 -14.77
C GLN A 131 10.09 17.40 -14.45
N SER A 132 8.87 17.31 -13.94
CA SER A 132 8.03 18.47 -13.63
C SER A 132 8.60 19.33 -12.48
N GLU A 133 9.33 18.72 -11.55
CA GLU A 133 9.99 19.41 -10.44
C GLU A 133 11.23 20.21 -10.87
N ASN A 134 11.68 20.04 -12.11
CA ASN A 134 12.80 20.77 -12.73
C ASN A 134 14.09 20.77 -11.87
N THR A 135 14.30 19.73 -11.07
CA THR A 135 15.42 19.60 -10.13
C THR A 135 16.71 19.13 -10.81
N GLY A 136 16.67 18.77 -12.09
CA GLY A 136 17.77 18.13 -12.82
C GLY A 136 18.06 16.70 -12.35
N HIS A 137 17.27 16.17 -11.42
CA HIS A 137 17.43 14.83 -10.88
C HIS A 137 17.19 13.77 -11.96
N ARG A 138 18.04 12.75 -12.01
CA ARG A 138 17.94 11.64 -12.96
C ARG A 138 17.76 10.33 -12.22
N VAL A 139 16.84 9.49 -12.74
CA VAL A 139 16.63 8.13 -12.25
C VAL A 139 17.14 7.13 -13.27
N ASP A 140 18.04 6.26 -12.84
CA ASP A 140 18.58 5.15 -13.61
C ASP A 140 17.83 3.87 -13.21
N TRP A 141 17.06 3.32 -14.18
CA TRP A 141 16.20 2.18 -13.95
C TRP A 141 16.78 0.90 -14.52
N HIS A 142 16.90 -0.13 -13.67
CA HIS A 142 17.27 -1.48 -14.06
C HIS A 142 16.12 -2.44 -13.74
N ILE A 143 15.34 -2.80 -14.73
CA ILE A 143 14.14 -3.63 -14.56
C ILE A 143 14.35 -4.95 -15.27
N ALA A 144 14.46 -6.04 -14.52
CA ALA A 144 14.53 -7.40 -15.06
C ALA A 144 13.18 -7.77 -15.72
N PRO A 145 13.13 -8.78 -16.60
CA PRO A 145 11.88 -9.31 -17.12
C PRO A 145 10.96 -9.77 -15.99
N LEU A 146 9.70 -9.33 -16.02
CA LEU A 146 8.69 -9.61 -15.00
C LEU A 146 7.59 -10.50 -15.59
N PRO A 147 6.99 -11.40 -14.78
CA PRO A 147 5.99 -12.35 -15.25
C PRO A 147 4.58 -11.76 -15.33
N VAL A 148 3.69 -12.51 -16.01
CA VAL A 148 2.24 -12.37 -15.86
C VAL A 148 1.78 -13.26 -14.71
N LEU A 149 0.99 -12.73 -13.78
CA LEU A 149 0.51 -13.43 -12.59
C LEU A 149 -1.01 -13.28 -12.43
N VAL A 150 -1.62 -14.19 -11.69
CA VAL A 150 -3.01 -14.05 -11.26
C VAL A 150 -3.06 -13.21 -9.98
N ALA A 151 -3.59 -11.98 -10.09
CA ALA A 151 -3.65 -11.01 -8.98
C ALA A 151 -4.79 -10.00 -9.19
N ASP A 152 -5.00 -9.13 -8.22
CA ASP A 152 -5.84 -7.93 -8.38
C ASP A 152 -4.99 -6.79 -8.95
N GLU A 153 -5.27 -6.41 -10.20
CA GLU A 153 -4.48 -5.41 -10.94
C GLU A 153 -4.40 -4.06 -10.21
N ASN A 154 -5.53 -3.57 -9.68
CA ASN A 154 -5.55 -2.28 -8.97
C ASN A 154 -4.70 -2.31 -7.70
N MET A 155 -4.73 -3.43 -6.98
CA MET A 155 -3.90 -3.61 -5.79
C MET A 155 -2.42 -3.75 -6.15
N MET A 156 -2.07 -4.46 -7.23
CA MET A 156 -0.69 -4.54 -7.70
C MET A 156 -0.18 -3.18 -8.20
N ARG A 157 -0.99 -2.41 -8.91
CA ARG A 157 -0.68 -1.03 -9.30
C ARG A 157 -0.35 -0.15 -8.09
N GLN A 158 -1.16 -0.23 -7.05
CA GLN A 158 -0.91 0.49 -5.79
C GLN A 158 0.38 0.03 -5.08
N LEU A 159 0.66 -1.27 -5.10
CA LEU A 159 1.88 -1.84 -4.55
C LEU A 159 3.12 -1.28 -5.27
N TRP A 160 3.16 -1.35 -6.60
CA TRP A 160 4.27 -0.85 -7.39
C TRP A 160 4.47 0.65 -7.24
N MET A 161 3.37 1.44 -7.24
CA MET A 161 3.44 2.88 -7.02
C MET A 161 4.06 3.22 -5.65
N ASN A 162 3.72 2.48 -4.59
CA ASN A 162 4.29 2.71 -3.26
C ASN A 162 5.77 2.32 -3.19
N LEU A 163 6.16 1.17 -3.74
CA LEU A 163 7.55 0.70 -3.68
C LEU A 163 8.48 1.54 -4.56
N LEU A 164 8.14 1.73 -5.84
CA LEU A 164 8.94 2.50 -6.78
C LEU A 164 8.95 3.99 -6.42
N GLY A 165 7.81 4.53 -5.98
CA GLY A 165 7.73 5.90 -5.48
C GLY A 165 8.61 6.14 -4.25
N ASN A 166 8.71 5.17 -3.35
CA ASN A 166 9.65 5.24 -2.22
C ASN A 166 11.10 5.17 -2.69
N ALA A 167 11.44 4.28 -3.61
CA ALA A 167 12.79 4.17 -4.16
C ALA A 167 13.26 5.50 -4.77
N VAL A 168 12.45 6.13 -5.62
CA VAL A 168 12.75 7.45 -6.21
C VAL A 168 12.85 8.53 -5.14
N LYS A 169 11.88 8.59 -4.23
CA LYS A 169 11.82 9.61 -3.18
C LYS A 169 13.04 9.57 -2.25
N TYR A 170 13.41 8.39 -1.75
CA TYR A 170 14.52 8.28 -0.80
C TYR A 170 15.91 8.38 -1.47
N SER A 171 15.98 8.23 -2.80
CA SER A 171 17.18 8.46 -3.59
C SER A 171 17.29 9.89 -4.13
N ALA A 172 16.31 10.77 -3.88
CA ALA A 172 16.27 12.13 -4.45
C ALA A 172 17.46 13.02 -4.08
N LYS A 173 18.21 12.70 -3.03
CA LYS A 173 19.43 13.41 -2.62
C LYS A 173 20.71 12.88 -3.27
N ARG A 174 20.62 11.80 -4.06
CA ARG A 174 21.75 11.27 -4.82
C ARG A 174 21.91 12.02 -6.14
N GLU A 175 23.11 12.12 -6.65
CA GLU A 175 23.38 12.69 -7.96
C GLU A 175 22.61 11.94 -9.06
N VAL A 176 22.62 10.61 -8.98
CA VAL A 176 21.79 9.71 -9.81
C VAL A 176 21.08 8.73 -8.89
N ALA A 177 19.74 8.78 -8.89
CA ALA A 177 18.95 7.74 -8.24
C ALA A 177 19.05 6.45 -9.06
N LYS A 178 19.37 5.34 -8.40
CA LYS A 178 19.40 4.02 -9.03
C LYS A 178 18.28 3.18 -8.44
N VAL A 179 17.42 2.66 -9.30
CA VAL A 179 16.31 1.79 -8.91
C VAL A 179 16.40 0.50 -9.69
N GLU A 180 16.53 -0.60 -8.98
CA GLU A 180 16.63 -1.94 -9.54
C GLU A 180 15.39 -2.75 -9.15
N VAL A 181 14.75 -3.41 -10.12
CA VAL A 181 13.63 -4.33 -9.91
C VAL A 181 14.03 -5.69 -10.41
N THR A 182 13.96 -6.70 -9.53
CA THR A 182 14.27 -8.08 -9.90
C THR A 182 13.10 -9.01 -9.63
N TYR A 183 13.13 -10.16 -10.30
CA TYR A 183 12.18 -11.24 -10.14
C TYR A 183 12.91 -12.59 -10.08
N THR A 184 12.46 -13.46 -9.19
CA THR A 184 12.99 -14.81 -9.05
C THR A 184 11.82 -15.78 -8.85
N PRO A 185 11.62 -16.75 -9.75
CA PRO A 185 10.66 -17.83 -9.50
C PRO A 185 11.14 -18.69 -8.35
N MET A 186 10.22 -19.09 -7.45
CA MET A 186 10.52 -19.93 -6.31
C MET A 186 10.27 -21.41 -6.61
N ALA A 187 10.96 -22.30 -5.90
CA ALA A 187 10.85 -23.75 -6.11
C ALA A 187 9.45 -24.32 -5.81
N ASP A 188 8.68 -23.64 -4.96
CA ASP A 188 7.30 -23.97 -4.61
C ASP A 188 6.25 -23.41 -5.58
N GLY A 189 6.70 -22.79 -6.69
CA GLY A 189 5.86 -22.12 -7.68
C GLY A 189 5.50 -20.69 -7.32
N GLY A 190 5.96 -20.19 -6.18
CA GLY A 190 5.79 -18.79 -5.78
C GLY A 190 6.65 -17.83 -6.57
N HIS A 191 6.43 -16.55 -6.34
CA HIS A 191 7.04 -15.47 -7.09
C HIS A 191 7.67 -14.47 -6.13
N GLN A 192 9.00 -14.33 -6.15
CA GLN A 192 9.73 -13.34 -5.35
C GLN A 192 10.14 -12.16 -6.21
N PHE A 193 9.90 -10.97 -5.70
CA PHE A 193 10.32 -9.71 -6.30
C PHE A 193 11.19 -8.92 -5.33
N SER A 194 12.09 -8.11 -5.87
CA SER A 194 12.79 -7.10 -5.08
C SER A 194 12.78 -5.74 -5.76
N VAL A 195 12.76 -4.68 -4.95
CA VAL A 195 12.97 -3.29 -5.36
C VAL A 195 14.10 -2.75 -4.52
N ARG A 196 15.23 -2.43 -5.18
CA ARG A 196 16.43 -1.88 -4.56
C ARG A 196 16.64 -0.44 -4.98
N ASP A 197 17.01 0.40 -4.03
CA ASP A 197 17.44 1.78 -4.27
C ASP A 197 18.83 2.07 -3.66
N ASN A 198 19.48 3.11 -4.13
CA ASN A 198 20.73 3.63 -3.56
C ASN A 198 20.50 4.85 -2.66
N GLY A 199 19.32 4.96 -2.07
CA GLY A 199 18.87 6.12 -1.31
C GLY A 199 19.46 6.24 0.10
N ALA A 200 18.69 6.88 0.99
CA ALA A 200 19.08 7.12 2.38
C ALA A 200 19.23 5.86 3.22
N GLY A 201 18.62 4.74 2.80
CA GLY A 201 18.57 3.52 3.60
C GLY A 201 17.89 3.71 4.95
N PHE A 202 18.10 2.78 5.87
CA PHE A 202 17.58 2.85 7.23
C PHE A 202 18.33 1.88 8.15
N ASP A 203 18.26 2.14 9.47
CA ASP A 203 18.78 1.23 10.47
C ASP A 203 17.85 0.03 10.66
N MET A 204 18.40 -1.19 10.57
CA MET A 204 17.67 -2.45 10.69
C MET A 204 17.01 -2.66 12.06
N GLU A 205 17.45 -1.96 13.11
CA GLU A 205 16.77 -1.95 14.41
C GLU A 205 15.30 -1.52 14.28
N TYR A 206 15.00 -0.63 13.31
CA TYR A 206 13.65 -0.11 13.08
C TYR A 206 12.87 -0.89 11.99
N SER A 207 13.43 -1.95 11.42
CA SER A 207 12.80 -2.72 10.32
C SER A 207 11.39 -3.23 10.66
N GLY A 208 11.16 -3.63 11.91
CA GLY A 208 9.85 -4.08 12.39
C GLY A 208 8.75 -3.01 12.37
N LYS A 209 9.12 -1.72 12.34
CA LYS A 209 8.17 -0.59 12.29
C LYS A 209 7.82 -0.15 10.88
N LEU A 210 8.60 -0.53 9.86
CA LEU A 210 8.48 -0.03 8.47
C LEU A 210 7.08 -0.19 7.88
N PHE A 211 6.42 -1.29 8.17
CA PHE A 211 5.12 -1.64 7.61
C PHE A 211 3.93 -1.27 8.52
N GLY A 212 4.19 -0.48 9.56
CA GLY A 212 3.16 0.07 10.45
C GLY A 212 2.45 1.28 9.83
N VAL A 213 1.18 1.49 10.21
CA VAL A 213 0.41 2.68 9.78
C VAL A 213 0.96 3.92 10.49
N PHE A 214 1.16 5.01 9.76
CA PHE A 214 1.75 6.27 10.24
C PHE A 214 3.20 6.15 10.73
N GLN A 215 3.88 5.04 10.44
CA GLN A 215 5.29 4.88 10.80
C GLN A 215 6.21 5.53 9.77
N ARG A 216 7.21 6.25 10.27
CA ARG A 216 8.22 6.93 9.46
C ARG A 216 9.57 6.83 10.17
N LEU A 217 10.61 6.46 9.44
CA LEU A 217 11.98 6.39 9.97
C LEU A 217 12.75 7.70 9.70
N HIS A 218 12.41 8.41 8.63
CA HIS A 218 13.01 9.71 8.29
C HIS A 218 12.12 10.88 8.70
N LYS A 219 12.74 12.03 9.01
CA LYS A 219 12.04 13.25 9.41
C LYS A 219 11.18 13.79 8.27
N ALA A 220 10.07 14.45 8.63
CA ALA A 220 9.15 15.05 7.68
C ALA A 220 9.80 16.19 6.86
N SER A 221 10.80 16.85 7.42
CA SER A 221 11.59 17.90 6.76
C SER A 221 12.55 17.37 5.69
N GLU A 222 12.89 16.08 5.74
CA GLU A 222 13.85 15.48 4.82
C GLU A 222 13.19 14.79 3.63
N TYR A 223 12.09 14.07 3.89
CA TYR A 223 11.34 13.34 2.87
C TYR A 223 9.85 13.47 3.12
N ALA A 224 9.11 13.86 2.10
CA ALA A 224 7.66 13.95 2.17
C ALA A 224 7.00 12.57 2.30
N GLY A 225 5.80 12.52 2.92
CA GLY A 225 4.99 11.30 2.98
C GLY A 225 4.18 11.17 4.25
N THR A 226 3.19 10.29 4.21
CA THR A 226 2.18 10.07 5.25
C THR A 226 2.49 8.92 6.20
N GLY A 227 3.39 8.01 5.79
CA GLY A 227 3.67 6.78 6.55
C GLY A 227 2.63 5.67 6.35
N ILE A 228 1.78 5.76 5.32
CA ILE A 228 0.74 4.76 5.01
C ILE A 228 1.16 3.84 3.84
N GLY A 229 2.04 4.29 2.96
CA GLY A 229 2.39 3.58 1.73
C GLY A 229 2.90 2.15 1.96
N LEU A 230 3.86 1.93 2.86
CA LEU A 230 4.37 0.58 3.16
C LEU A 230 3.35 -0.28 3.93
N ALA A 231 2.50 0.31 4.76
CA ALA A 231 1.39 -0.40 5.38
C ALA A 231 0.39 -0.90 4.31
N SER A 232 0.15 -0.09 3.27
CA SER A 232 -0.67 -0.49 2.11
C SER A 232 -0.04 -1.65 1.34
N VAL A 233 1.28 -1.62 1.11
CA VAL A 233 2.02 -2.73 0.50
C VAL A 233 1.82 -4.03 1.29
N ARG A 234 2.03 -4.00 2.61
CA ARG A 234 1.80 -5.17 3.48
C ARG A 234 0.37 -5.67 3.39
N ARG A 235 -0.61 -4.75 3.38
CA ARG A 235 -2.03 -5.11 3.31
C ARG A 235 -2.39 -5.77 1.99
N VAL A 236 -1.92 -5.24 0.86
CA VAL A 236 -2.09 -5.83 -0.48
C VAL A 236 -1.54 -7.25 -0.50
N LEU A 237 -0.30 -7.44 -0.06
CA LEU A 237 0.35 -8.75 -0.06
C LEU A 237 -0.34 -9.75 0.86
N THR A 238 -0.70 -9.36 2.08
CA THR A 238 -1.45 -10.23 3.01
C THR A 238 -2.75 -10.72 2.39
N ARG A 239 -3.45 -9.88 1.62
CA ARG A 239 -4.68 -10.26 0.94
C ARG A 239 -4.47 -11.25 -0.20
N HIS A 240 -3.30 -11.23 -0.83
CA HIS A 240 -2.88 -12.20 -1.84
C HIS A 240 -2.17 -13.42 -1.24
N GLY A 241 -2.16 -13.59 0.11
CA GLY A 241 -1.45 -14.68 0.79
C GLY A 241 0.08 -14.52 0.77
N GLY A 242 0.56 -13.35 0.37
CA GLY A 242 1.98 -13.03 0.27
C GLY A 242 2.58 -12.42 1.54
N ARG A 243 3.85 -12.08 1.46
CA ARG A 243 4.61 -11.45 2.55
C ARG A 243 5.57 -10.40 2.01
N VAL A 244 6.01 -9.47 2.89
CA VAL A 244 6.95 -8.38 2.58
C VAL A 244 7.96 -8.24 3.71
N TRP A 245 9.21 -7.92 3.36
CA TRP A 245 10.26 -7.50 4.29
C TRP A 245 11.22 -6.54 3.59
N ALA A 246 12.13 -5.97 4.33
CA ALA A 246 13.11 -5.05 3.78
C ALA A 246 14.46 -5.20 4.50
N GLU A 247 15.51 -4.87 3.78
CA GLU A 247 16.88 -4.75 4.25
C GLU A 247 17.39 -3.36 3.88
N GLY A 248 18.14 -2.73 4.77
CA GLY A 248 18.66 -1.39 4.55
C GLY A 248 19.99 -1.16 5.27
N VAL A 249 20.78 -0.28 4.71
CA VAL A 249 21.99 0.25 5.35
C VAL A 249 21.92 1.76 5.23
N VAL A 250 22.12 2.45 6.36
CA VAL A 250 22.08 3.93 6.40
C VAL A 250 23.07 4.49 5.39
N ASP A 251 22.58 5.42 4.56
CA ASP A 251 23.33 6.08 3.49
C ASP A 251 23.83 5.16 2.34
N GLU A 252 23.46 3.89 2.30
CA GLU A 252 23.81 3.00 1.18
C GLU A 252 22.58 2.58 0.36
N GLY A 253 21.36 2.72 0.92
CA GLY A 253 20.11 2.39 0.26
C GLY A 253 19.32 1.30 0.96
N ALA A 254 18.23 0.86 0.32
CA ALA A 254 17.35 -0.16 0.82
C ALA A 254 16.93 -1.15 -0.27
N THR A 255 16.56 -2.34 0.15
CA THR A 255 15.94 -3.36 -0.71
C THR A 255 14.67 -3.84 -0.06
N PHE A 256 13.57 -3.70 -0.77
CA PHE A 256 12.27 -4.22 -0.36
C PHE A 256 11.98 -5.50 -1.14
N TYR A 257 11.71 -6.56 -0.42
CA TYR A 257 11.37 -7.87 -0.98
C TYR A 257 9.90 -8.17 -0.74
N PHE A 258 9.26 -8.80 -1.71
CA PHE A 258 7.94 -9.37 -1.49
C PHE A 258 7.77 -10.69 -2.24
N VAL A 259 6.88 -11.53 -1.71
CA VAL A 259 6.55 -12.83 -2.27
C VAL A 259 5.04 -12.92 -2.46
N LEU A 260 4.65 -13.41 -3.63
CA LEU A 260 3.30 -13.88 -3.91
C LEU A 260 3.32 -15.41 -3.99
N PRO A 261 2.38 -16.13 -3.36
CA PRO A 261 2.28 -17.57 -3.48
C PRO A 261 1.92 -17.96 -4.93
N PRO A 262 2.10 -19.23 -5.32
CA PRO A 262 1.54 -19.72 -6.56
C PRO A 262 0.04 -19.45 -6.59
N ALA A 263 -0.49 -19.13 -7.77
CA ALA A 263 -1.92 -18.89 -7.91
C ALA A 263 -2.67 -20.11 -7.36
N LEU A 264 -3.58 -19.86 -6.39
CA LEU A 264 -4.56 -20.88 -6.00
C LEU A 264 -5.32 -21.22 -7.30
N GLU A 265 -5.33 -22.49 -7.70
CA GLU A 265 -6.17 -22.96 -8.78
C GLU A 265 -7.58 -22.45 -8.49
N ALA A 266 -8.15 -21.70 -9.43
CA ALA A 266 -9.54 -21.29 -9.32
C ALA A 266 -10.36 -22.57 -9.14
N PRO A 267 -11.30 -22.64 -8.16
CA PRO A 267 -12.14 -23.82 -8.02
C PRO A 267 -12.76 -24.09 -9.39
N ASN A 268 -12.53 -25.28 -9.94
CA ASN A 268 -13.09 -25.73 -11.20
C ASN A 268 -14.57 -25.40 -11.18
N GLN A 269 -14.99 -24.46 -12.01
CA GLN A 269 -16.39 -24.38 -12.42
C GLN A 269 -16.63 -25.65 -13.23
N GLU A 270 -17.11 -26.71 -12.58
CA GLU A 270 -17.73 -27.82 -13.28
C GLU A 270 -18.88 -27.25 -14.10
N PHE A 271 -18.62 -27.08 -15.39
CA PHE A 271 -19.68 -26.90 -16.37
C PHE A 271 -20.50 -28.18 -16.37
N SER A 272 -21.59 -28.19 -15.61
CA SER A 272 -22.65 -29.18 -15.80
C SER A 272 -23.22 -28.96 -17.19
N VAL A 273 -23.03 -29.99 -18.03
CA VAL A 273 -23.63 -30.15 -19.35
C VAL A 273 -25.11 -30.51 -19.18
#